data_307a35b68d4c86f1db309b1d41145fba
#
_entry.id   307a35b68d4c86f1db309b1d41145fba
#
_cell.length_a   1.000
_cell.length_b   1.000
_cell.length_c   1.000
_cell.angle_alpha   90.00
_cell.angle_beta   90.00
_cell.angle_gamma   90.00
#
_symmetry.space_group_name_H-M   'P 1'
#
loop_
_entity.id
_entity.type
_entity.pdbx_description
1 polymer ?
#
loop_
_entity_poly.entity_id
_entity_poly.type
_entity_poly.pdbx_seq_one_letter_code
_entity_poly.pdbx_strand_id
1 'polypeptide(L)'
;MQSRKLVLLIAAGLASAALSYFGTGLHPIWWMPWLAPVPVLAIAPRLRSSAAFLLGFAAWLIGEMNQWNYLRHVIELPLQTIILFLVISAVVFGLGVLFVRSFLRRGSPLLASLAFPIYWVACEYVNAIASPHSTWGNLAYTQMDCLPVIQIASITGIWGISFIVFLFAGATGALLSGAGKPWQRGALVIAVSVVVCASFVFGKWRLESTSPAQPVTVTLMARDVPMSIYLGPEEEALKLLGEYADEVRRAAPPGTQAIVLPEKTGRVSESALAEVDALFSSAAAATQAAIVLGIVRRTPGAAFNSSRFYSPDGKLEGNYDKHHLIPGIEPEIAGDKHVLLDQPPGRWGLQICKDMDFPKLSREYAAEGANLMLVPAWDFNVDRWLHSRMAVLRAVENGFALARSARNGLLTLSDNRGRILAETATAPGRFVSVTGKVNVVREETFYTRTGDWFAWLCVSAFIVLAARTIAAA
;
A
#
# COMPACT_ATOMS: atom_id res chain seq x y z
N MET A 1 33.77 -18.87 -27.49
CA MET A 1 32.28 -18.80 -27.62
C MET A 1 31.54 -19.08 -26.29
N GLN A 2 31.99 -20.07 -25.53
CA GLN A 2 31.36 -20.46 -24.25
C GLN A 2 31.51 -19.38 -23.16
N SER A 3 32.68 -18.73 -23.05
CA SER A 3 32.93 -17.63 -22.09
C SER A 3 32.05 -16.41 -22.33
N ARG A 4 31.81 -16.00 -23.59
CA ARG A 4 30.92 -14.86 -23.90
C ARG A 4 29.46 -15.13 -23.52
N LYS A 5 28.98 -16.37 -23.67
CA LYS A 5 27.61 -16.76 -23.25
C LYS A 5 27.47 -16.70 -21.73
N LEU A 6 28.49 -17.19 -21.01
CA LEU A 6 28.48 -17.13 -19.54
C LEU A 6 28.50 -15.69 -19.02
N VAL A 7 29.33 -14.83 -19.60
CA VAL A 7 29.38 -13.39 -19.25
C VAL A 7 28.02 -12.71 -19.46
N LEU A 8 27.37 -12.95 -20.60
CA LEU A 8 26.06 -12.39 -20.88
C LEU A 8 24.98 -12.87 -19.88
N LEU A 9 25.03 -14.14 -19.48
CA LEU A 9 24.10 -14.72 -18.52
C LEU A 9 24.28 -14.08 -17.13
N ILE A 10 25.52 -13.98 -16.66
CA ILE A 10 25.86 -13.34 -15.39
C ILE A 10 25.47 -11.86 -15.42
N ALA A 11 25.80 -11.13 -16.48
CA ALA A 11 25.48 -9.72 -16.62
C ALA A 11 23.95 -9.47 -16.61
N ALA A 12 23.18 -10.31 -17.30
CA ALA A 12 21.71 -10.20 -17.30
C ALA A 12 21.11 -10.50 -15.91
N GLY A 13 21.62 -11.53 -15.22
CA GLY A 13 21.18 -11.84 -13.86
C GLY A 13 21.49 -10.72 -12.87
N LEU A 14 22.72 -10.21 -12.89
CA LEU A 14 23.16 -9.12 -12.01
C LEU A 14 22.40 -7.81 -12.31
N ALA A 15 22.18 -7.48 -13.59
CA ALA A 15 21.42 -6.29 -13.97
C ALA A 15 19.96 -6.38 -13.46
N SER A 16 19.32 -7.53 -13.66
CA SER A 16 17.96 -7.78 -13.16
C SER A 16 17.89 -7.73 -11.64
N ALA A 17 18.86 -8.35 -10.95
CA ALA A 17 18.95 -8.33 -9.49
C ALA A 17 19.14 -6.91 -8.94
N ALA A 18 20.06 -6.13 -9.52
CA ALA A 18 20.28 -4.73 -9.11
C ALA A 18 19.04 -3.87 -9.34
N LEU A 19 18.39 -3.98 -10.50
CA LEU A 19 17.15 -3.25 -10.79
C LEU A 19 16.01 -3.65 -9.85
N SER A 20 15.91 -4.92 -9.46
CA SER A 20 14.94 -5.38 -8.46
C SER A 20 15.30 -4.86 -7.07
N TYR A 21 16.57 -4.93 -6.66
CA TYR A 21 17.03 -4.51 -5.34
C TYR A 21 16.75 -3.04 -5.05
N PHE A 22 16.99 -2.16 -6.01
CA PHE A 22 16.71 -0.73 -5.85
C PHE A 22 15.29 -0.33 -6.29
N GLY A 23 14.59 -1.20 -7.00
CA GLY A 23 13.25 -0.93 -7.52
C GLY A 23 12.11 -1.47 -6.63
N THR A 24 12.42 -2.27 -5.61
CA THR A 24 11.41 -2.84 -4.68
C THR A 24 11.76 -2.51 -3.23
N GLY A 25 10.98 -3.03 -2.29
CA GLY A 25 11.18 -2.87 -0.85
C GLY A 25 10.61 -1.58 -0.28
N LEU A 26 11.23 -1.07 0.79
CA LEU A 26 10.65 0.01 1.61
C LEU A 26 10.77 1.42 0.99
N HIS A 27 11.77 1.63 0.13
CA HIS A 27 12.06 2.91 -0.55
C HIS A 27 12.45 2.65 -2.01
N PRO A 28 11.51 2.24 -2.88
CA PRO A 28 11.80 1.85 -4.25
C PRO A 28 12.10 3.05 -5.15
N ILE A 29 13.00 2.88 -6.10
CA ILE A 29 13.16 3.82 -7.22
C ILE A 29 12.13 3.44 -8.30
N TRP A 30 11.07 4.22 -8.44
CA TRP A 30 9.83 3.89 -9.14
C TRP A 30 9.99 3.38 -10.59
N TRP A 31 10.98 3.85 -11.34
CA TRP A 31 11.18 3.44 -12.74
C TRP A 31 11.94 2.11 -12.90
N MET A 32 12.65 1.65 -11.87
CA MET A 32 13.46 0.42 -11.95
C MET A 32 12.64 -0.86 -12.15
N PRO A 33 11.47 -1.06 -11.53
CA PRO A 33 10.65 -2.25 -11.77
C PRO A 33 10.20 -2.42 -13.21
N TRP A 34 10.07 -1.33 -13.98
CA TRP A 34 9.77 -1.37 -15.40
C TRP A 34 10.85 -2.08 -16.21
N LEU A 35 12.08 -2.07 -15.74
CA LEU A 35 13.25 -2.64 -16.42
C LEU A 35 13.76 -3.92 -15.75
N ALA A 36 13.41 -4.15 -14.47
CA ALA A 36 13.99 -5.24 -13.70
C ALA A 36 13.85 -6.64 -14.33
N PRO A 37 12.71 -7.06 -14.91
CA PRO A 37 12.60 -8.36 -15.57
C PRO A 37 13.27 -8.43 -16.94
N VAL A 38 13.51 -7.27 -17.61
CA VAL A 38 13.91 -7.20 -19.01
C VAL A 38 15.16 -8.01 -19.34
N PRO A 39 16.29 -7.90 -18.60
CA PRO A 39 17.51 -8.62 -18.93
C PRO A 39 17.33 -10.14 -18.93
N VAL A 40 16.60 -10.67 -17.94
CA VAL A 40 16.32 -12.10 -17.82
C VAL A 40 15.38 -12.56 -18.93
N LEU A 41 14.29 -11.81 -19.20
CA LEU A 41 13.30 -12.16 -20.22
C LEU A 41 13.91 -12.14 -21.63
N ALA A 42 14.81 -11.21 -21.93
CA ALA A 42 15.47 -11.10 -23.23
C ALA A 42 16.33 -12.32 -23.59
N ILE A 43 16.95 -12.96 -22.60
CA ILE A 43 17.83 -14.12 -22.86
C ILE A 43 17.15 -15.47 -22.58
N ALA A 44 16.06 -15.50 -21.83
CA ALA A 44 15.34 -16.72 -21.43
C ALA A 44 15.03 -17.68 -22.60
N PRO A 45 14.62 -17.24 -23.81
CA PRO A 45 14.36 -18.16 -24.93
C PRO A 45 15.58 -18.95 -25.40
N ARG A 46 16.79 -18.42 -25.17
CA ARG A 46 18.07 -19.04 -25.59
C ARG A 46 18.60 -20.06 -24.59
N LEU A 47 17.99 -20.15 -23.40
CA LEU A 47 18.40 -21.02 -22.30
C LEU A 47 17.57 -22.30 -22.26
N ARG A 48 18.10 -23.34 -21.61
CA ARG A 48 17.32 -24.51 -21.18
C ARG A 48 16.32 -24.05 -20.10
N SER A 49 15.22 -24.78 -19.93
CA SER A 49 14.17 -24.38 -18.95
C SER A 49 14.72 -24.22 -17.53
N SER A 50 15.53 -25.20 -17.07
CA SER A 50 16.16 -25.11 -15.74
C SER A 50 17.07 -23.89 -15.59
N ALA A 51 17.87 -23.57 -16.59
CA ALA A 51 18.76 -22.40 -16.55
C ALA A 51 17.99 -21.08 -16.60
N ALA A 52 16.90 -21.00 -17.36
CA ALA A 52 16.03 -19.82 -17.39
C ALA A 52 15.31 -19.62 -16.05
N PHE A 53 14.79 -20.69 -15.45
CA PHE A 53 14.20 -20.66 -14.12
C PHE A 53 15.22 -20.20 -13.07
N LEU A 54 16.37 -20.85 -12.98
CA LEU A 54 17.40 -20.54 -11.98
C LEU A 54 17.93 -19.11 -12.13
N LEU A 55 18.04 -18.60 -13.35
CA LEU A 55 18.46 -17.22 -13.59
C LEU A 55 17.42 -16.23 -13.05
N GLY A 56 16.13 -16.44 -13.35
CA GLY A 56 15.04 -15.63 -12.84
C GLY A 56 14.95 -15.72 -11.31
N PHE A 57 14.95 -16.94 -10.78
CA PHE A 57 14.93 -17.20 -9.35
C PHE A 57 16.08 -16.48 -8.62
N ALA A 58 17.33 -16.66 -9.08
CA ALA A 58 18.47 -16.04 -8.42
C ALA A 58 18.46 -14.51 -8.53
N ALA A 59 18.07 -13.95 -9.68
CA ALA A 59 17.99 -12.53 -9.87
C ALA A 59 16.95 -11.90 -8.94
N TRP A 60 15.77 -12.51 -8.80
CA TRP A 60 14.73 -12.01 -7.91
C TRP A 60 15.09 -12.19 -6.43
N LEU A 61 15.61 -13.37 -6.06
CA LEU A 61 16.05 -13.64 -4.69
C LEU A 61 17.08 -12.61 -4.20
N ILE A 62 18.07 -12.29 -5.04
CA ILE A 62 19.07 -11.26 -4.72
C ILE A 62 18.40 -9.88 -4.62
N GLY A 63 17.45 -9.57 -5.49
CA GLY A 63 16.68 -8.32 -5.45
C GLY A 63 15.93 -8.15 -4.14
N GLU A 64 15.22 -9.18 -3.70
CA GLU A 64 14.44 -9.16 -2.46
C GLU A 64 15.29 -9.13 -1.16
N MET A 65 16.60 -9.33 -1.25
CA MET A 65 17.50 -9.19 -0.09
C MET A 65 17.52 -7.78 0.49
N ASN A 66 16.99 -6.78 -0.20
CA ASN A 66 16.80 -5.43 0.32
C ASN A 66 15.85 -5.40 1.53
N GLN A 67 14.97 -6.39 1.69
CA GLN A 67 14.02 -6.51 2.80
C GLN A 67 14.61 -7.27 4.01
N TRP A 68 15.78 -7.88 3.87
CA TRP A 68 16.37 -8.75 4.90
C TRP A 68 16.50 -8.05 6.27
N ASN A 69 17.08 -6.84 6.27
CA ASN A 69 17.29 -6.11 7.51
C ASN A 69 15.96 -5.75 8.20
N TYR A 70 14.95 -5.37 7.43
CA TYR A 70 13.61 -5.06 7.94
C TYR A 70 12.96 -6.30 8.57
N LEU A 71 12.88 -7.39 7.82
CA LEU A 71 12.23 -8.62 8.28
C LEU A 71 12.95 -9.24 9.48
N ARG A 72 14.30 -9.17 9.51
CA ARG A 72 15.11 -9.85 10.53
C ARG A 72 15.30 -9.03 11.80
N HIS A 73 15.47 -7.71 11.71
CA HIS A 73 15.91 -6.87 12.81
C HIS A 73 14.90 -5.80 13.24
N VAL A 74 13.86 -5.57 12.43
CA VAL A 74 12.79 -4.62 12.78
C VAL A 74 11.51 -5.37 13.15
N ILE A 75 11.06 -6.28 12.29
CA ILE A 75 9.89 -7.13 12.56
C ILE A 75 10.24 -8.36 13.39
N GLU A 76 11.54 -8.72 13.45
CA GLU A 76 12.07 -9.85 14.21
C GLU A 76 11.47 -11.21 13.83
N LEU A 77 11.14 -11.41 12.55
CA LEU A 77 10.60 -12.68 12.08
C LEU A 77 11.60 -13.83 12.27
N PRO A 78 11.11 -15.04 12.55
CA PRO A 78 11.94 -16.26 12.56
C PRO A 78 12.65 -16.45 11.21
N LEU A 79 13.91 -16.86 11.27
CA LEU A 79 14.75 -17.05 10.07
C LEU A 79 14.07 -17.93 9.00
N GLN A 80 13.40 -19.00 9.41
CA GLN A 80 12.68 -19.91 8.52
C GLN A 80 11.56 -19.18 7.75
N THR A 81 10.81 -18.31 8.43
CA THR A 81 9.74 -17.50 7.82
C THR A 81 10.31 -16.55 6.77
N ILE A 82 11.43 -15.89 7.08
CA ILE A 82 12.10 -14.97 6.14
C ILE A 82 12.59 -15.74 4.90
N ILE A 83 13.28 -16.86 5.10
CA ILE A 83 13.77 -17.69 3.98
C ILE A 83 12.59 -18.17 3.12
N LEU A 84 11.51 -18.65 3.75
CA LEU A 84 10.34 -19.12 3.02
C LEU A 84 9.71 -18.00 2.19
N PHE A 85 9.54 -16.81 2.77
CA PHE A 85 9.01 -15.63 2.08
C PHE A 85 9.84 -15.26 0.85
N LEU A 86 11.16 -15.11 1.00
CA LEU A 86 12.07 -14.74 -0.09
C LEU A 86 12.13 -15.83 -1.17
N VAL A 87 12.17 -17.10 -0.79
CA VAL A 87 12.23 -18.23 -1.72
C VAL A 87 10.92 -18.38 -2.50
N ILE A 88 9.76 -18.26 -1.85
CA ILE A 88 8.47 -18.33 -2.56
C ILE A 88 8.36 -17.23 -3.60
N SER A 89 8.69 -15.99 -3.24
CA SER A 89 8.68 -14.85 -4.17
C SER A 89 9.61 -15.09 -5.37
N ALA A 90 10.82 -15.61 -5.12
CA ALA A 90 11.78 -15.92 -6.17
C ALA A 90 11.32 -17.10 -7.07
N VAL A 91 10.66 -18.11 -6.50
CA VAL A 91 10.04 -19.21 -7.27
C VAL A 91 8.95 -18.67 -8.18
N VAL A 92 8.07 -17.81 -7.66
CA VAL A 92 7.01 -17.18 -8.45
C VAL A 92 7.61 -16.43 -9.63
N PHE A 93 8.64 -15.61 -9.42
CA PHE A 93 9.30 -14.91 -10.53
C PHE A 93 9.94 -15.87 -11.54
N GLY A 94 10.67 -16.89 -11.08
CA GLY A 94 11.29 -17.91 -11.94
C GLY A 94 10.27 -18.67 -12.79
N LEU A 95 9.11 -19.02 -12.24
CA LEU A 95 8.01 -19.65 -12.99
C LEU A 95 7.40 -18.67 -14.01
N GLY A 96 7.25 -17.38 -13.67
CA GLY A 96 6.85 -16.34 -14.61
C GLY A 96 7.80 -16.23 -15.81
N VAL A 97 9.12 -16.31 -15.58
CA VAL A 97 10.13 -16.36 -16.66
C VAL A 97 9.92 -17.57 -17.56
N LEU A 98 9.66 -18.76 -17.00
CA LEU A 98 9.35 -19.95 -17.78
C LEU A 98 8.06 -19.80 -18.61
N PHE A 99 7.05 -19.21 -18.02
CA PHE A 99 5.76 -18.98 -18.67
C PHE A 99 5.92 -18.08 -19.90
N VAL A 100 6.56 -16.92 -19.75
CA VAL A 100 6.91 -16.02 -20.87
C VAL A 100 7.78 -16.72 -21.92
N ARG A 101 8.81 -17.43 -21.48
CA ARG A 101 9.72 -18.17 -22.36
C ARG A 101 8.97 -19.16 -23.26
N SER A 102 7.91 -19.80 -22.76
CA SER A 102 7.13 -20.77 -23.57
C SER A 102 6.51 -20.13 -24.82
N PHE A 103 6.00 -18.91 -24.69
CA PHE A 103 5.44 -18.15 -25.80
C PHE A 103 6.51 -17.57 -26.73
N LEU A 104 7.61 -17.06 -26.19
CA LEU A 104 8.72 -16.53 -26.98
C LEU A 104 9.35 -17.61 -27.88
N ARG A 105 9.50 -18.84 -27.38
CA ARG A 105 10.03 -19.96 -28.18
C ARG A 105 9.08 -20.40 -29.30
N ARG A 106 7.79 -20.17 -29.14
CA ARG A 106 6.78 -20.42 -30.18
C ARG A 106 6.62 -19.24 -31.15
N GLY A 107 7.48 -18.21 -31.07
CA GLY A 107 7.45 -17.04 -31.93
C GLY A 107 6.24 -16.13 -31.73
N SER A 108 5.66 -16.10 -30.52
CA SER A 108 4.47 -15.32 -30.18
C SER A 108 4.80 -14.18 -29.22
N PRO A 109 5.45 -13.09 -29.65
CA PRO A 109 5.90 -12.01 -28.78
C PRO A 109 4.73 -11.25 -28.12
N LEU A 110 3.59 -11.10 -28.80
CA LEU A 110 2.39 -10.47 -28.23
C LEU A 110 1.84 -11.27 -27.06
N LEU A 111 1.71 -12.59 -27.19
CA LEU A 111 1.25 -13.43 -26.07
C LEU A 111 2.28 -13.45 -24.92
N ALA A 112 3.57 -13.48 -25.25
CA ALA A 112 4.63 -13.44 -24.26
C ALA A 112 4.58 -12.15 -23.41
N SER A 113 4.34 -11.00 -24.05
CA SER A 113 4.26 -9.71 -23.36
C SER A 113 3.02 -9.61 -22.45
N LEU A 114 1.91 -10.21 -22.82
CA LEU A 114 0.70 -10.26 -21.99
C LEU A 114 0.78 -11.35 -20.91
N ALA A 115 1.47 -12.45 -21.19
CA ALA A 115 1.56 -13.57 -20.26
C ALA A 115 2.21 -13.16 -18.93
N PHE A 116 3.23 -12.30 -18.96
CA PHE A 116 3.95 -11.90 -17.76
C PHE A 116 3.10 -11.10 -16.77
N PRO A 117 2.49 -9.95 -17.17
CA PRO A 117 1.64 -9.19 -16.26
C PRO A 117 0.38 -9.96 -15.83
N ILE A 118 -0.24 -10.75 -16.71
CA ILE A 118 -1.40 -11.59 -16.37
C ILE A 118 -1.02 -12.59 -15.27
N TYR A 119 0.07 -13.30 -15.45
CA TYR A 119 0.58 -14.23 -14.45
C TYR A 119 0.89 -13.56 -13.12
N TRP A 120 1.63 -12.43 -13.17
CA TRP A 120 2.07 -11.72 -11.97
C TRP A 120 0.87 -11.19 -11.16
N VAL A 121 -0.06 -10.49 -11.82
CA VAL A 121 -1.26 -9.98 -11.15
C VAL A 121 -2.11 -11.11 -10.57
N ALA A 122 -2.23 -12.25 -11.27
CA ALA A 122 -2.93 -13.41 -10.73
C ALA A 122 -2.26 -13.92 -9.44
N CYS A 123 -0.92 -14.00 -9.41
CA CYS A 123 -0.18 -14.40 -8.21
C CYS A 123 -0.31 -13.37 -7.07
N GLU A 124 -0.19 -12.07 -7.37
CA GLU A 124 -0.38 -11.01 -6.38
C GLU A 124 -1.78 -11.03 -5.78
N TYR A 125 -2.80 -11.22 -6.61
CA TYR A 125 -4.18 -11.28 -6.14
C TYR A 125 -4.44 -12.49 -5.24
N VAL A 126 -3.99 -13.67 -5.66
CA VAL A 126 -4.10 -14.89 -4.83
C VAL A 126 -3.37 -14.70 -3.50
N ASN A 127 -2.17 -14.12 -3.53
CA ASN A 127 -1.45 -13.80 -2.30
C ASN A 127 -2.23 -12.81 -1.42
N ALA A 128 -2.81 -11.75 -1.99
CA ALA A 128 -3.54 -10.73 -1.24
C ALA A 128 -4.79 -11.27 -0.53
N ILE A 129 -5.50 -12.24 -1.11
CA ILE A 129 -6.66 -12.86 -0.48
C ILE A 129 -6.31 -13.98 0.50
N ALA A 130 -5.14 -14.62 0.34
CA ALA A 130 -4.69 -15.72 1.18
C ALA A 130 -3.81 -15.27 2.36
N SER A 131 -3.09 -14.15 2.21
CA SER A 131 -2.16 -13.64 3.22
C SER A 131 -2.87 -12.80 4.29
N PRO A 132 -2.50 -12.94 5.55
CA PRO A 132 -2.95 -12.05 6.62
C PRO A 132 -2.36 -10.63 6.52
N HIS A 133 -1.49 -10.39 5.55
CA HIS A 133 -0.90 -9.09 5.25
C HIS A 133 -1.44 -8.46 3.96
N SER A 134 -2.44 -9.11 3.34
CA SER A 134 -3.15 -8.63 2.14
C SER A 134 -2.21 -8.11 1.04
N THR A 135 -2.29 -6.83 0.70
CA THR A 135 -1.52 -6.24 -0.41
C THR A 135 -0.11 -5.78 -0.01
N TRP A 136 0.35 -6.00 1.22
CA TRP A 136 1.72 -5.63 1.61
C TRP A 136 2.76 -6.25 0.66
N GLY A 137 3.72 -5.44 0.20
CA GLY A 137 4.74 -5.87 -0.76
C GLY A 137 4.28 -5.94 -2.23
N ASN A 138 3.03 -5.53 -2.56
CA ASN A 138 2.57 -5.49 -3.95
C ASN A 138 3.41 -4.53 -4.79
N LEU A 139 3.71 -4.94 -6.04
CA LEU A 139 4.56 -4.19 -6.97
C LEU A 139 4.05 -2.76 -7.23
N ALA A 140 2.75 -2.55 -7.20
CA ALA A 140 2.15 -1.25 -7.48
C ALA A 140 2.61 -0.15 -6.52
N TYR A 141 2.95 -0.47 -5.29
CA TYR A 141 3.44 0.52 -4.33
C TYR A 141 4.78 1.12 -4.73
N THR A 142 5.54 0.45 -5.60
CA THR A 142 6.77 1.01 -6.17
C THR A 142 6.52 2.23 -7.05
N GLN A 143 5.26 2.45 -7.49
CA GLN A 143 4.89 3.52 -8.43
C GLN A 143 4.35 4.78 -7.74
N MET A 144 4.37 4.85 -6.41
CA MET A 144 3.75 5.96 -5.67
C MET A 144 4.37 7.33 -5.95
N ASP A 145 5.62 7.38 -6.40
CA ASP A 145 6.28 8.62 -6.84
C ASP A 145 5.96 9.00 -8.30
N CYS A 146 5.16 8.19 -9.01
CA CYS A 146 4.70 8.48 -10.36
C CYS A 146 3.18 8.69 -10.38
N LEU A 147 2.72 9.85 -9.94
CA LEU A 147 1.30 10.16 -9.80
C LEU A 147 0.44 9.84 -11.05
N PRO A 148 0.89 10.10 -12.31
CA PRO A 148 0.08 9.73 -13.47
C PRO A 148 -0.18 8.23 -13.57
N VAL A 149 0.78 7.37 -13.23
CA VAL A 149 0.64 5.91 -13.33
C VAL A 149 -0.36 5.38 -12.30
N ILE A 150 -0.29 5.87 -11.06
CA ILE A 150 -1.17 5.36 -10.00
C ILE A 150 -2.65 5.71 -10.20
N GLN A 151 -2.98 6.68 -11.08
CA GLN A 151 -4.37 7.05 -11.32
C GLN A 151 -5.22 5.92 -11.91
N ILE A 152 -4.59 4.96 -12.63
CA ILE A 152 -5.28 3.79 -13.16
C ILE A 152 -5.97 2.96 -12.07
N ALA A 153 -5.48 3.05 -10.84
CA ALA A 153 -6.06 2.36 -9.69
C ALA A 153 -7.54 2.74 -9.44
N SER A 154 -7.96 3.93 -9.85
CA SER A 154 -9.39 4.33 -9.79
C SER A 154 -10.30 3.51 -10.70
N ILE A 155 -9.74 2.75 -11.64
CA ILE A 155 -10.47 1.88 -12.57
C ILE A 155 -10.25 0.41 -12.21
N THR A 156 -9.01 0.02 -12.00
CA THR A 156 -8.58 -1.39 -11.93
C THR A 156 -8.20 -1.84 -10.51
N GLY A 157 -8.23 -0.94 -9.53
CA GLY A 157 -7.53 -1.15 -8.27
C GLY A 157 -6.00 -1.17 -8.49
N ILE A 158 -5.30 -1.54 -7.45
CA ILE A 158 -3.84 -1.71 -7.42
C ILE A 158 -3.32 -2.59 -8.58
N TRP A 159 -4.13 -3.52 -9.06
CA TRP A 159 -3.78 -4.58 -10.01
C TRP A 159 -3.38 -4.05 -11.38
N GLY A 160 -4.01 -2.98 -11.87
CA GLY A 160 -3.67 -2.37 -13.16
C GLY A 160 -2.31 -1.69 -13.16
N ILE A 161 -1.84 -1.21 -12.00
CA ILE A 161 -0.51 -0.62 -11.88
C ILE A 161 0.56 -1.70 -12.08
N SER A 162 0.49 -2.81 -11.35
CA SER A 162 1.39 -3.96 -11.54
C SER A 162 1.35 -4.48 -12.97
N PHE A 163 0.14 -4.54 -13.55
CA PHE A 163 -0.05 -4.99 -14.93
C PHE A 163 0.70 -4.12 -15.93
N ILE A 164 0.57 -2.80 -15.88
CA ILE A 164 1.20 -1.88 -16.85
C ILE A 164 2.73 -1.93 -16.72
N VAL A 165 3.25 -1.93 -15.51
CA VAL A 165 4.70 -2.03 -15.24
C VAL A 165 5.28 -3.30 -15.90
N PHE A 166 4.65 -4.44 -15.66
CA PHE A 166 5.15 -5.71 -16.20
C PHE A 166 4.74 -5.99 -17.65
N LEU A 167 3.71 -5.32 -18.17
CA LEU A 167 3.42 -5.30 -19.61
C LEU A 167 4.57 -4.65 -20.39
N PHE A 168 5.05 -3.51 -19.92
CA PHE A 168 6.20 -2.84 -20.50
C PHE A 168 7.47 -3.70 -20.43
N ALA A 169 7.74 -4.28 -19.25
CA ALA A 169 8.90 -5.15 -19.05
C ALA A 169 8.84 -6.41 -19.95
N GLY A 170 7.68 -7.07 -20.02
CA GLY A 170 7.44 -8.24 -20.84
C GLY A 170 7.59 -7.94 -22.34
N ALA A 171 7.05 -6.82 -22.79
CA ALA A 171 7.17 -6.37 -24.18
C ALA A 171 8.61 -6.04 -24.55
N THR A 172 9.31 -5.28 -23.72
CA THR A 172 10.71 -4.93 -23.95
C THR A 172 11.59 -6.18 -23.97
N GLY A 173 11.39 -7.11 -23.03
CA GLY A 173 12.07 -8.41 -23.03
C GLY A 173 11.79 -9.24 -24.28
N ALA A 174 10.54 -9.28 -24.74
CA ALA A 174 10.14 -9.97 -25.97
C ALA A 174 10.82 -9.36 -27.24
N LEU A 175 10.85 -8.04 -27.33
CA LEU A 175 11.52 -7.34 -28.42
C LEU A 175 13.03 -7.62 -28.46
N LEU A 176 13.72 -7.53 -27.32
CA LEU A 176 15.15 -7.77 -27.20
C LEU A 176 15.53 -9.26 -27.41
N SER A 177 14.60 -10.16 -27.15
CA SER A 177 14.79 -11.58 -27.44
C SER A 177 14.92 -11.89 -28.93
N GLY A 178 14.39 -11.03 -29.78
CA GLY A 178 14.31 -11.21 -31.23
C GLY A 178 13.22 -12.20 -31.68
N ALA A 179 12.35 -12.66 -30.79
CA ALA A 179 11.27 -13.60 -31.12
C ALA A 179 10.21 -12.97 -32.02
N GLY A 180 9.62 -13.82 -32.88
CA GLY A 180 8.55 -13.44 -33.79
C GLY A 180 8.99 -12.73 -35.06
N LYS A 181 8.02 -12.56 -35.99
CA LYS A 181 8.24 -11.88 -37.28
C LYS A 181 8.36 -10.37 -37.10
N PRO A 182 9.03 -9.63 -38.03
CA PRO A 182 9.16 -8.17 -37.92
C PRO A 182 7.84 -7.43 -37.71
N TRP A 183 6.78 -7.81 -38.44
CA TRP A 183 5.46 -7.18 -38.27
C TRP A 183 4.84 -7.42 -36.88
N GLN A 184 5.05 -8.61 -36.28
CA GLN A 184 4.58 -8.89 -34.92
C GLN A 184 5.29 -8.03 -33.89
N ARG A 185 6.60 -7.80 -34.08
CA ARG A 185 7.38 -6.90 -33.21
C ARG A 185 6.92 -5.44 -33.37
N GLY A 186 6.64 -5.01 -34.61
CA GLY A 186 6.07 -3.68 -34.87
C GLY A 186 4.69 -3.51 -34.21
N ALA A 187 3.80 -4.49 -34.37
CA ALA A 187 2.49 -4.49 -33.72
C ALA A 187 2.60 -4.47 -32.17
N LEU A 188 3.56 -5.21 -31.60
CA LEU A 188 3.83 -5.20 -30.16
C LEU A 188 4.26 -3.81 -29.67
N VAL A 189 5.19 -3.16 -30.37
CA VAL A 189 5.63 -1.80 -30.02
C VAL A 189 4.44 -0.85 -30.02
N ILE A 190 3.64 -0.87 -31.08
CA ILE A 190 2.46 0.02 -31.21
C ILE A 190 1.47 -0.26 -30.06
N ALA A 191 1.08 -1.52 -29.86
CA ALA A 191 0.08 -1.89 -28.87
C ALA A 191 0.49 -1.48 -27.43
N VAL A 192 1.75 -1.79 -27.05
CA VAL A 192 2.22 -1.45 -25.69
C VAL A 192 2.42 0.05 -25.54
N SER A 193 2.96 0.74 -26.55
CA SER A 193 3.06 2.21 -26.52
C SER A 193 1.68 2.86 -26.36
N VAL A 194 0.66 2.38 -27.07
CA VAL A 194 -0.71 2.91 -26.92
C VAL A 194 -1.22 2.70 -25.50
N VAL A 195 -1.08 1.50 -24.93
CA VAL A 195 -1.55 1.23 -23.56
C VAL A 195 -0.83 2.08 -22.52
N VAL A 196 0.50 2.15 -22.61
CA VAL A 196 1.31 2.93 -21.66
C VAL A 196 1.00 4.42 -21.80
N CYS A 197 1.01 4.96 -23.03
CA CYS A 197 0.70 6.38 -23.26
C CYS A 197 -0.74 6.72 -22.83
N ALA A 198 -1.72 5.87 -23.14
CA ALA A 198 -3.10 6.07 -22.70
C ALA A 198 -3.23 6.12 -21.19
N SER A 199 -2.47 5.29 -20.45
CA SER A 199 -2.44 5.29 -18.98
C SER A 199 -1.86 6.60 -18.44
N PHE A 200 -0.78 7.10 -19.02
CA PHE A 200 -0.20 8.40 -18.63
C PHE A 200 -1.12 9.57 -18.98
N VAL A 201 -1.75 9.56 -20.17
CA VAL A 201 -2.71 10.60 -20.59
C VAL A 201 -3.94 10.59 -19.68
N PHE A 202 -4.50 9.42 -19.38
CA PHE A 202 -5.59 9.29 -18.41
C PHE A 202 -5.19 9.81 -17.03
N GLY A 203 -4.00 9.41 -16.56
CA GLY A 203 -3.51 9.86 -15.27
C GLY A 203 -3.32 11.37 -15.20
N LYS A 204 -2.74 11.97 -16.23
CA LYS A 204 -2.58 13.42 -16.33
C LYS A 204 -3.95 14.12 -16.35
N TRP A 205 -4.86 13.65 -17.19
CA TRP A 205 -6.23 14.17 -17.27
C TRP A 205 -6.93 14.10 -15.89
N ARG A 206 -6.86 12.95 -15.21
CA ARG A 206 -7.48 12.78 -13.88
C ARG A 206 -6.85 13.71 -12.83
N LEU A 207 -5.55 13.91 -12.87
CA LEU A 207 -4.84 14.85 -12.01
C LEU A 207 -5.26 16.31 -12.23
N GLU A 208 -5.53 16.71 -13.47
CA GLU A 208 -5.93 18.05 -13.82
C GLU A 208 -7.45 18.30 -13.66
N SER A 209 -8.23 17.22 -13.59
CA SER A 209 -9.70 17.30 -13.42
C SER A 209 -10.03 17.82 -12.02
N THR A 210 -10.81 18.89 -11.96
CA THR A 210 -11.31 19.48 -10.72
C THR A 210 -12.75 19.05 -10.49
N SER A 211 -13.07 18.67 -9.26
CA SER A 211 -14.45 18.46 -8.80
C SER A 211 -14.80 19.54 -7.79
N PRO A 212 -16.07 19.93 -7.69
CA PRO A 212 -16.50 20.80 -6.59
C PRO A 212 -16.07 20.22 -5.26
N ALA A 213 -15.32 20.98 -4.50
CA ALA A 213 -14.71 20.54 -3.26
C ALA A 213 -14.89 21.58 -2.17
N GLN A 214 -15.02 21.11 -0.95
CA GLN A 214 -15.01 22.00 0.22
C GLN A 214 -13.75 21.66 1.05
N PRO A 215 -12.93 22.65 1.41
CA PRO A 215 -11.73 22.41 2.17
C PRO A 215 -12.06 22.09 3.63
N VAL A 216 -11.43 21.06 4.17
CA VAL A 216 -11.39 20.74 5.60
C VAL A 216 -9.96 20.96 6.08
N THR A 217 -9.80 21.76 7.12
CA THR A 217 -8.50 21.96 7.77
C THR A 217 -8.28 20.85 8.78
N VAL A 218 -7.25 20.05 8.57
CA VAL A 218 -6.91 18.91 9.43
C VAL A 218 -5.53 19.11 10.04
N THR A 219 -5.43 18.86 11.34
CA THR A 219 -4.14 18.78 12.06
C THR A 219 -3.86 17.32 12.42
N LEU A 220 -2.71 16.85 12.05
CA LEU A 220 -2.16 15.56 12.50
C LEU A 220 -1.14 15.84 13.60
N MET A 221 -1.14 15.03 14.64
CA MET A 221 -0.23 15.22 15.77
C MET A 221 0.20 13.87 16.32
N ALA A 222 1.50 13.70 16.56
CA ALA A 222 2.03 12.51 17.21
C ALA A 222 3.31 12.82 18.00
N ARG A 223 3.63 11.91 18.92
CA ARG A 223 4.88 11.88 19.67
C ARG A 223 5.38 10.45 19.73
N ASP A 224 6.63 10.23 19.38
CA ASP A 224 7.25 8.93 19.55
C ASP A 224 7.65 8.75 21.00
N VAL A 225 7.14 7.71 21.61
CA VAL A 225 7.42 7.34 22.98
C VAL A 225 8.00 5.92 23.06
N PRO A 226 8.84 5.60 24.05
CA PRO A 226 9.35 4.26 24.25
C PRO A 226 8.22 3.23 24.44
N MET A 227 8.46 2.00 23.98
CA MET A 227 7.51 0.90 24.16
C MET A 227 7.18 0.63 25.63
N SER A 228 8.10 0.93 26.55
CA SER A 228 7.91 0.80 27.99
C SER A 228 6.73 1.63 28.51
N ILE A 229 6.45 2.81 27.93
CA ILE A 229 5.28 3.62 28.31
C ILE A 229 4.00 2.93 27.85
N TYR A 230 3.99 2.36 26.64
CA TYR A 230 2.83 1.64 26.14
C TYR A 230 2.56 0.33 26.91
N LEU A 231 3.61 -0.41 27.29
CA LEU A 231 3.51 -1.66 28.04
C LEU A 231 3.53 -1.47 29.56
N GLY A 232 3.77 -0.24 30.02
CA GLY A 232 3.93 0.14 31.42
C GLY A 232 2.61 0.23 32.20
N PRO A 233 2.68 0.79 33.42
CA PRO A 233 1.51 1.05 34.26
C PRO A 233 0.50 1.98 33.57
N GLU A 234 -0.78 1.79 33.85
CA GLU A 234 -1.86 2.61 33.29
C GLU A 234 -1.72 4.11 33.62
N GLU A 235 -1.16 4.44 34.78
CA GLU A 235 -0.88 5.82 35.20
C GLU A 235 0.02 6.56 34.22
N GLU A 236 1.05 5.89 33.64
CA GLU A 236 1.91 6.48 32.62
C GLU A 236 1.13 6.73 31.30
N ALA A 237 0.24 5.82 30.94
CA ALA A 237 -0.63 5.98 29.79
C ALA A 237 -1.62 7.16 30.00
N LEU A 238 -2.24 7.28 31.17
CA LEU A 238 -3.14 8.39 31.50
C LEU A 238 -2.39 9.72 31.51
N LYS A 239 -1.17 9.76 32.06
CA LYS A 239 -0.33 10.96 32.01
C LYS A 239 -0.02 11.36 30.57
N LEU A 240 0.38 10.41 29.72
CA LEU A 240 0.64 10.68 28.29
C LEU A 240 -0.62 11.19 27.57
N LEU A 241 -1.78 10.61 27.85
CA LEU A 241 -3.06 11.06 27.29
C LEU A 241 -3.39 12.50 27.75
N GLY A 242 -3.10 12.84 29.01
CA GLY A 242 -3.16 14.21 29.51
C GLY A 242 -2.28 15.18 28.72
N GLU A 243 -1.01 14.80 28.53
CA GLU A 243 -0.06 15.59 27.72
C GLU A 243 -0.56 15.78 26.26
N TYR A 244 -1.17 14.78 25.66
CA TYR A 244 -1.79 14.89 24.33
C TYR A 244 -2.97 15.86 24.32
N ALA A 245 -3.86 15.79 25.30
CA ALA A 245 -5.02 16.69 25.39
C ALA A 245 -4.58 18.16 25.60
N ASP A 246 -3.55 18.39 26.42
CA ASP A 246 -2.98 19.71 26.64
C ASP A 246 -2.28 20.24 25.39
N GLU A 247 -1.53 19.40 24.67
CA GLU A 247 -0.89 19.77 23.42
C GLU A 247 -1.93 20.10 22.33
N VAL A 248 -3.02 19.35 22.25
CA VAL A 248 -4.16 19.66 21.37
C VAL A 248 -4.71 21.06 21.65
N ARG A 249 -4.98 21.40 22.91
CA ARG A 249 -5.48 22.73 23.29
C ARG A 249 -4.48 23.84 22.99
N ARG A 250 -3.20 23.57 23.16
CA ARG A 250 -2.11 24.55 22.99
C ARG A 250 -1.74 24.79 21.53
N ALA A 251 -1.64 23.72 20.72
CA ALA A 251 -0.98 23.73 19.43
C ALA A 251 -1.93 23.61 18.23
N ALA A 252 -3.22 23.32 18.43
CA ALA A 252 -4.16 23.28 17.33
C ALA A 252 -4.37 24.68 16.74
N PRO A 253 -4.07 24.91 15.45
CA PRO A 253 -4.31 26.22 14.84
C PRO A 253 -5.79 26.57 14.82
N PRO A 254 -6.14 27.87 14.98
CA PRO A 254 -7.53 28.31 14.83
C PRO A 254 -8.11 27.90 13.47
N GLY A 255 -9.37 27.44 13.50
CA GLY A 255 -10.07 26.95 12.29
C GLY A 255 -9.73 25.51 11.89
N THR A 256 -8.95 24.78 12.67
CA THR A 256 -8.83 23.33 12.54
C THR A 256 -10.21 22.69 12.75
N GLN A 257 -10.61 21.78 11.84
CA GLN A 257 -11.90 21.10 11.91
C GLN A 257 -11.76 19.65 12.40
N ALA A 258 -10.60 19.02 12.17
CA ALA A 258 -10.30 17.70 12.69
C ALA A 258 -8.85 17.60 13.18
N ILE A 259 -8.64 16.88 14.26
CA ILE A 259 -7.34 16.57 14.83
C ILE A 259 -7.24 15.05 14.91
N VAL A 260 -6.21 14.46 14.28
CA VAL A 260 -5.98 13.01 14.30
C VAL A 260 -4.74 12.72 15.12
N LEU A 261 -4.92 11.93 16.17
CA LEU A 261 -3.86 11.41 17.04
C LEU A 261 -3.47 9.99 16.62
N PRO A 262 -2.29 9.48 17.03
CA PRO A 262 -1.82 8.19 16.54
C PRO A 262 -2.52 7.00 17.19
N GLU A 263 -2.27 5.82 16.64
CA GLU A 263 -2.71 4.53 17.15
C GLU A 263 -2.06 4.20 18.49
N LYS A 264 -2.83 3.54 19.38
CA LYS A 264 -2.34 2.99 20.67
C LYS A 264 -1.59 4.02 21.51
N THR A 265 -2.11 5.24 21.58
CA THR A 265 -1.53 6.33 22.39
C THR A 265 -1.48 5.94 23.88
N GLY A 266 -2.42 5.13 24.35
CA GLY A 266 -2.44 4.59 25.70
C GLY A 266 -3.22 3.28 25.81
N ARG A 267 -2.95 2.50 26.86
CA ARG A 267 -3.74 1.30 27.24
C ARG A 267 -4.60 1.69 28.43
N VAL A 268 -5.93 1.64 28.26
CA VAL A 268 -6.89 2.17 29.21
C VAL A 268 -7.85 1.07 29.64
N SER A 269 -8.01 0.89 30.97
CA SER A 269 -9.03 0.00 31.53
C SER A 269 -10.43 0.59 31.38
N GLU A 270 -11.44 -0.25 31.52
CA GLU A 270 -12.84 0.19 31.45
C GLU A 270 -13.17 1.24 32.55
N SER A 271 -12.57 1.11 33.73
CA SER A 271 -12.76 2.06 34.82
C SER A 271 -12.17 3.45 34.57
N ALA A 272 -11.03 3.53 33.84
CA ALA A 272 -10.41 4.81 33.51
C ALA A 272 -10.93 5.42 32.20
N LEU A 273 -11.73 4.68 31.43
CA LEU A 273 -12.20 5.13 30.11
C LEU A 273 -13.06 6.40 30.17
N ALA A 274 -13.89 6.51 31.22
CA ALA A 274 -14.73 7.70 31.41
C ALA A 274 -13.89 8.98 31.66
N GLU A 275 -12.77 8.87 32.37
CA GLU A 275 -11.82 9.97 32.59
C GLU A 275 -11.18 10.41 31.27
N VAL A 276 -10.70 9.44 30.47
CA VAL A 276 -10.14 9.72 29.14
C VAL A 276 -11.17 10.36 28.21
N ASP A 277 -12.40 9.86 28.22
CA ASP A 277 -13.48 10.45 27.43
C ASP A 277 -13.78 11.90 27.85
N ALA A 278 -13.86 12.17 29.13
CA ALA A 278 -14.07 13.54 29.65
C ALA A 278 -12.92 14.48 29.25
N LEU A 279 -11.68 13.99 29.28
CA LEU A 279 -10.48 14.74 28.93
C LEU A 279 -10.50 15.18 27.43
N PHE A 280 -10.78 14.24 26.52
CA PHE A 280 -10.80 14.52 25.08
C PHE A 280 -12.09 15.21 24.63
N SER A 281 -13.22 14.96 25.28
CA SER A 281 -14.45 15.74 25.10
C SER A 281 -14.23 17.22 25.42
N SER A 282 -13.58 17.50 26.56
CA SER A 282 -13.22 18.86 26.95
C SER A 282 -12.21 19.50 25.96
N ALA A 283 -11.25 18.75 25.46
CA ALA A 283 -10.28 19.24 24.48
C ALA A 283 -10.94 19.56 23.12
N ALA A 284 -11.86 18.70 22.66
CA ALA A 284 -12.61 18.92 21.44
C ALA A 284 -13.52 20.17 21.52
N ALA A 285 -14.24 20.31 22.62
CA ALA A 285 -15.08 21.51 22.88
C ALA A 285 -14.24 22.79 22.97
N ALA A 286 -13.09 22.75 23.63
CA ALA A 286 -12.18 23.89 23.76
C ALA A 286 -11.57 24.34 22.44
N THR A 287 -11.24 23.41 21.54
CA THR A 287 -10.64 23.70 20.23
C THR A 287 -11.68 23.89 19.12
N GLN A 288 -12.94 23.57 19.37
CA GLN A 288 -14.03 23.53 18.37
C GLN A 288 -13.69 22.65 17.18
N ALA A 289 -12.89 21.59 17.41
CA ALA A 289 -12.43 20.65 16.41
C ALA A 289 -12.80 19.21 16.80
N ALA A 290 -13.14 18.39 15.83
CA ALA A 290 -13.27 16.96 16.07
C ALA A 290 -11.91 16.35 16.42
N ILE A 291 -11.87 15.40 17.37
CA ILE A 291 -10.66 14.69 17.76
C ILE A 291 -10.81 13.21 17.49
N VAL A 292 -9.83 12.61 16.82
CA VAL A 292 -9.69 11.17 16.63
C VAL A 292 -8.55 10.67 17.49
N LEU A 293 -8.86 9.82 18.46
CA LEU A 293 -7.92 9.29 19.43
C LEU A 293 -7.75 7.77 19.26
N GLY A 294 -6.53 7.29 19.00
CA GLY A 294 -6.20 5.86 18.98
C GLY A 294 -5.75 5.36 20.36
N ILE A 295 -6.47 4.40 20.95
CA ILE A 295 -6.14 3.78 22.24
C ILE A 295 -6.33 2.27 22.20
N VAL A 296 -5.78 1.56 23.20
CA VAL A 296 -6.19 0.20 23.50
C VAL A 296 -7.15 0.22 24.70
N ARG A 297 -8.40 -0.19 24.46
CA ARG A 297 -9.40 -0.39 25.51
C ARG A 297 -9.28 -1.78 26.10
N ARG A 298 -9.19 -1.89 27.42
CA ARG A 298 -9.19 -3.18 28.13
C ARG A 298 -10.50 -3.34 28.89
N THR A 299 -11.16 -4.44 28.65
CA THR A 299 -12.32 -4.93 29.41
C THR A 299 -11.95 -6.22 30.13
N PRO A 300 -12.73 -6.70 31.11
CA PRO A 300 -12.48 -8.01 31.71
C PRO A 300 -12.42 -9.13 30.66
N GLY A 301 -11.23 -9.70 30.44
CA GLY A 301 -11.01 -10.80 29.49
C GLY A 301 -10.80 -10.40 28.02
N ALA A 302 -10.82 -9.12 27.66
CA ALA A 302 -10.64 -8.68 26.28
C ALA A 302 -9.89 -7.33 26.19
N ALA A 303 -9.23 -7.11 25.04
CA ALA A 303 -8.66 -5.81 24.67
C ALA A 303 -8.98 -5.50 23.21
N PHE A 304 -9.17 -4.23 22.90
CA PHE A 304 -9.51 -3.74 21.57
C PHE A 304 -8.60 -2.57 21.19
N ASN A 305 -8.04 -2.62 19.99
CA ASN A 305 -7.34 -1.49 19.40
C ASN A 305 -8.39 -0.55 18.78
N SER A 306 -8.64 0.59 19.42
CA SER A 306 -9.81 1.41 19.14
C SER A 306 -9.44 2.82 18.68
N SER A 307 -10.22 3.36 17.77
CA SER A 307 -10.22 4.76 17.36
C SER A 307 -11.52 5.40 17.84
N ARG A 308 -11.41 6.41 18.70
CA ARG A 308 -12.55 7.14 19.29
C ARG A 308 -12.68 8.51 18.66
N PHE A 309 -13.90 8.88 18.29
CA PHE A 309 -14.20 10.16 17.66
C PHE A 309 -15.01 11.04 18.62
N TYR A 310 -14.47 12.20 18.95
CA TYR A 310 -15.13 13.25 19.73
C TYR A 310 -15.48 14.39 18.78
N SER A 311 -16.76 14.77 18.71
CA SER A 311 -17.24 15.88 17.88
C SER A 311 -16.83 17.24 18.45
N PRO A 312 -16.91 18.32 17.66
CA PRO A 312 -16.50 19.67 18.10
C PRO A 312 -17.29 20.21 19.32
N ASP A 313 -18.45 19.66 19.60
CA ASP A 313 -19.23 19.97 20.81
C ASP A 313 -18.88 19.06 22.01
N GLY A 314 -17.86 18.24 21.88
CA GLY A 314 -17.33 17.38 22.94
C GLY A 314 -18.07 16.06 23.15
N LYS A 315 -18.96 15.66 22.25
CA LYS A 315 -19.62 14.35 22.36
C LYS A 315 -18.78 13.23 21.76
N LEU A 316 -18.78 12.07 22.41
CA LEU A 316 -18.26 10.84 21.83
C LEU A 316 -19.30 10.30 20.83
N GLU A 317 -19.02 10.42 19.53
CA GLU A 317 -19.93 10.00 18.45
C GLU A 317 -19.51 8.71 17.75
N GLY A 318 -18.27 8.27 17.91
CA GLY A 318 -17.76 7.07 17.25
C GLY A 318 -16.76 6.29 18.07
N ASN A 319 -16.84 4.97 17.98
CA ASN A 319 -15.81 4.04 18.44
C ASN A 319 -15.64 2.95 17.39
N TYR A 320 -14.49 2.93 16.76
CA TYR A 320 -14.09 1.94 15.77
C TYR A 320 -13.04 1.02 16.38
N ASP A 321 -13.24 -0.27 16.30
CA ASP A 321 -12.28 -1.27 16.71
C ASP A 321 -11.60 -1.85 15.46
N LYS A 322 -10.26 -1.95 15.46
CA LYS A 322 -9.44 -2.37 14.33
C LYS A 322 -9.87 -3.74 13.80
N HIS A 323 -10.11 -3.83 12.48
CA HIS A 323 -10.54 -5.08 11.84
C HIS A 323 -9.38 -6.03 11.58
N HIS A 324 -8.23 -5.51 11.15
CA HIS A 324 -7.10 -6.33 10.70
C HIS A 324 -5.90 -6.16 11.63
N LEU A 325 -5.80 -7.07 12.58
CA LEU A 325 -4.69 -7.12 13.54
C LEU A 325 -3.42 -7.68 12.88
N ILE A 326 -2.25 -7.33 13.44
CA ILE A 326 -0.97 -7.89 13.00
C ILE A 326 -0.76 -9.23 13.70
N PRO A 327 -0.75 -10.36 12.96
CA PRO A 327 -0.61 -11.69 13.55
C PRO A 327 0.69 -11.82 14.35
N GLY A 328 0.59 -12.34 15.57
CA GLY A 328 1.74 -12.54 16.46
C GLY A 328 2.24 -11.29 17.18
N ILE A 329 1.73 -10.10 16.83
CA ILE A 329 2.12 -8.82 17.47
C ILE A 329 0.95 -8.21 18.24
N GLU A 330 -0.25 -8.25 17.66
CA GLU A 330 -1.46 -7.66 18.26
C GLU A 330 -2.35 -8.73 18.88
N PRO A 331 -2.39 -8.79 20.24
CA PRO A 331 -3.21 -9.77 20.96
C PRO A 331 -4.67 -9.33 21.14
N GLU A 332 -5.04 -8.14 20.65
CA GLU A 332 -6.36 -7.56 20.77
C GLU A 332 -7.40 -8.38 19.98
N ILE A 333 -8.68 -8.13 20.24
CA ILE A 333 -9.80 -8.72 19.49
C ILE A 333 -10.15 -7.80 18.31
N ALA A 334 -10.34 -8.39 17.13
CA ALA A 334 -10.73 -7.67 15.93
C ALA A 334 -12.17 -7.15 16.02
N GLY A 335 -12.38 -5.93 15.51
CA GLY A 335 -13.71 -5.37 15.28
C GLY A 335 -14.33 -5.85 13.98
N ASP A 336 -15.61 -5.50 13.78
CA ASP A 336 -16.40 -5.88 12.61
C ASP A 336 -17.35 -4.76 12.09
N LYS A 337 -17.33 -3.59 12.74
CA LYS A 337 -18.26 -2.49 12.44
C LYS A 337 -17.56 -1.34 11.75
N HIS A 338 -18.14 -0.86 10.65
CA HIS A 338 -17.76 0.42 10.08
C HIS A 338 -18.24 1.57 10.94
N VAL A 339 -17.44 2.64 11.01
CA VAL A 339 -17.81 3.88 11.68
C VAL A 339 -17.70 5.02 10.68
N LEU A 340 -18.84 5.58 10.35
CA LEU A 340 -19.01 6.71 9.44
C LEU A 340 -19.72 7.85 10.18
N LEU A 341 -19.20 9.05 10.03
CA LEU A 341 -19.61 10.23 10.76
C LEU A 341 -20.02 11.31 9.75
N ASP A 342 -21.27 11.74 9.82
CA ASP A 342 -21.78 12.84 8.99
C ASP A 342 -21.27 14.16 9.58
N GLN A 343 -20.15 14.61 9.07
CA GLN A 343 -19.46 15.84 9.48
C GLN A 343 -19.38 16.82 8.30
N PRO A 344 -20.08 17.97 8.32
CA PRO A 344 -19.96 18.92 7.23
C PRO A 344 -18.50 19.34 7.00
N PRO A 345 -18.00 19.33 5.75
CA PRO A 345 -18.75 19.23 4.49
C PRO A 345 -18.91 17.81 3.93
N GLY A 346 -18.72 16.75 4.69
CA GLY A 346 -18.78 15.42 4.13
C GLY A 346 -19.08 14.29 5.11
N ARG A 347 -18.69 13.09 4.72
CA ARG A 347 -18.83 11.87 5.51
C ARG A 347 -17.46 11.29 5.79
N TRP A 348 -17.09 11.23 7.07
CA TRP A 348 -15.74 10.83 7.50
C TRP A 348 -15.75 9.40 8.02
N GLY A 349 -14.78 8.61 7.57
CA GLY A 349 -14.61 7.22 8.01
C GLY A 349 -13.42 7.05 8.95
N LEU A 350 -13.51 6.06 9.83
CA LEU A 350 -12.43 5.67 10.73
C LEU A 350 -11.84 4.34 10.30
N GLN A 351 -10.52 4.26 10.17
CA GLN A 351 -9.73 3.03 10.05
C GLN A 351 -8.47 3.15 10.91
N ILE A 352 -7.80 2.03 11.20
CA ILE A 352 -6.56 2.03 11.98
C ILE A 352 -5.45 1.31 11.20
N CYS A 353 -4.37 2.05 10.89
CA CYS A 353 -3.08 1.54 10.42
C CYS A 353 -3.23 0.45 9.34
N LYS A 354 -3.01 -0.82 9.72
CA LYS A 354 -3.04 -2.02 8.86
C LYS A 354 -4.39 -2.25 8.15
N ASP A 355 -5.48 -1.65 8.60
CA ASP A 355 -6.75 -1.74 7.89
C ASP A 355 -6.63 -1.21 6.45
N MET A 356 -5.73 -0.24 6.22
CA MET A 356 -5.44 0.33 4.90
C MET A 356 -4.65 -0.62 3.97
N ASP A 357 -4.14 -1.74 4.48
CA ASP A 357 -3.51 -2.79 3.65
C ASP A 357 -4.56 -3.62 2.89
N PHE A 358 -5.82 -3.56 3.35
CA PHE A 358 -6.94 -4.34 2.84
C PHE A 358 -7.84 -3.50 1.93
N PRO A 359 -7.71 -3.62 0.59
CA PRO A 359 -8.47 -2.82 -0.36
C PRO A 359 -9.99 -2.93 -0.18
N LYS A 360 -10.48 -4.11 0.18
CA LYS A 360 -11.90 -4.38 0.36
C LYS A 360 -12.53 -3.48 1.42
N LEU A 361 -11.90 -3.34 2.59
CA LEU A 361 -12.43 -2.52 3.69
C LEU A 361 -12.51 -1.04 3.29
N SER A 362 -11.44 -0.49 2.71
CA SER A 362 -11.44 0.90 2.24
C SER A 362 -12.48 1.15 1.14
N ARG A 363 -12.71 0.17 0.26
CA ARG A 363 -13.74 0.23 -0.78
C ARG A 363 -15.14 0.22 -0.20
N GLU A 364 -15.41 -0.57 0.85
CA GLU A 364 -16.68 -0.61 1.54
C GLU A 364 -17.01 0.76 2.15
N TYR A 365 -16.06 1.41 2.83
CA TYR A 365 -16.22 2.77 3.33
C TYR A 365 -16.56 3.80 2.22
N ALA A 366 -15.85 3.71 1.08
CA ALA A 366 -16.12 4.60 -0.05
C ALA A 366 -17.49 4.34 -0.68
N ALA A 367 -17.93 3.09 -0.79
CA ALA A 367 -19.27 2.72 -1.27
C ALA A 367 -20.38 3.26 -0.35
N GLU A 368 -20.11 3.31 0.96
CA GLU A 368 -20.99 3.92 1.95
C GLU A 368 -20.92 5.47 1.99
N GLY A 369 -20.09 6.07 1.12
CA GLY A 369 -20.00 7.50 0.90
C GLY A 369 -18.93 8.24 1.70
N ALA A 370 -17.96 7.53 2.30
CA ALA A 370 -16.81 8.17 2.92
C ALA A 370 -16.02 8.98 1.89
N ASN A 371 -15.71 10.23 2.23
CA ASN A 371 -14.93 11.14 1.40
C ASN A 371 -13.70 11.74 2.11
N LEU A 372 -13.54 11.45 3.41
CA LEU A 372 -12.34 11.69 4.19
C LEU A 372 -12.11 10.49 5.13
N MET A 373 -10.95 9.87 5.08
CA MET A 373 -10.56 8.82 6.01
C MET A 373 -9.61 9.39 7.07
N LEU A 374 -9.95 9.18 8.34
CA LEU A 374 -9.17 9.57 9.51
C LEU A 374 -8.53 8.33 10.10
N VAL A 375 -7.19 8.26 10.07
CA VAL A 375 -6.45 7.01 10.28
C VAL A 375 -5.35 7.18 11.33
N PRO A 376 -5.63 6.88 12.60
CA PRO A 376 -4.58 6.61 13.58
C PRO A 376 -3.68 5.46 13.12
N ALA A 377 -2.37 5.61 13.30
CA ALA A 377 -1.42 4.58 12.87
C ALA A 377 -0.18 4.50 13.78
N TRP A 378 0.55 3.39 13.62
CA TRP A 378 1.84 3.16 14.25
C TRP A 378 2.73 2.39 13.29
N ASP A 379 3.81 3.01 12.81
CA ASP A 379 4.78 2.41 11.90
C ASP A 379 6.03 1.91 12.68
N PHE A 380 6.94 1.25 11.96
CA PHE A 380 8.22 0.81 12.51
C PHE A 380 9.39 1.75 12.15
N ASN A 381 9.12 3.01 11.85
CA ASN A 381 10.03 4.08 11.43
C ASN A 381 10.71 3.84 10.07
N VAL A 382 11.38 2.72 9.87
CA VAL A 382 12.08 2.41 8.60
C VAL A 382 11.13 2.17 7.43
N ASP A 383 9.91 1.74 7.70
CA ASP A 383 8.86 1.43 6.72
C ASP A 383 7.81 2.54 6.57
N ARG A 384 8.00 3.66 7.27
CA ARG A 384 7.06 4.79 7.34
C ARG A 384 6.62 5.30 5.95
N TRP A 385 7.55 5.33 4.97
CA TRP A 385 7.22 5.73 3.62
C TRP A 385 6.25 4.74 2.98
N LEU A 386 6.55 3.45 3.02
CA LEU A 386 5.73 2.41 2.41
C LEU A 386 4.32 2.39 3.01
N HIS A 387 4.17 2.34 4.33
CA HIS A 387 2.84 2.31 4.99
C HIS A 387 2.03 3.58 4.72
N SER A 388 2.68 4.76 4.71
CA SER A 388 2.01 5.99 4.30
C SER A 388 1.51 5.90 2.86
N ARG A 389 2.34 5.44 1.92
CA ARG A 389 1.98 5.34 0.49
C ARG A 389 0.94 4.24 0.22
N MET A 390 0.92 3.16 0.99
CA MET A 390 -0.14 2.16 0.93
C MET A 390 -1.50 2.78 1.25
N ALA A 391 -1.59 3.56 2.32
CA ALA A 391 -2.81 4.28 2.69
C ALA A 391 -3.21 5.33 1.63
N VAL A 392 -2.24 6.07 1.09
CA VAL A 392 -2.49 7.04 0.00
C VAL A 392 -3.04 6.36 -1.25
N LEU A 393 -2.57 5.16 -1.58
CA LEU A 393 -3.11 4.44 -2.74
C LEU A 393 -4.58 4.04 -2.55
N ARG A 394 -5.00 3.70 -1.32
CA ARG A 394 -6.44 3.48 -1.00
C ARG A 394 -7.28 4.72 -1.32
N ALA A 395 -6.75 5.92 -1.04
CA ALA A 395 -7.42 7.16 -1.39
C ALA A 395 -7.59 7.34 -2.90
N VAL A 396 -6.55 7.00 -3.69
CA VAL A 396 -6.60 7.06 -5.17
C VAL A 396 -7.59 6.06 -5.76
N GLU A 397 -7.61 4.83 -5.25
CA GLU A 397 -8.53 3.77 -5.67
C GLU A 397 -9.98 4.16 -5.45
N ASN A 398 -10.27 4.75 -4.31
CA ASN A 398 -11.64 4.90 -3.81
C ASN A 398 -12.18 6.33 -3.85
N GLY A 399 -11.35 7.32 -4.19
CA GLY A 399 -11.79 8.70 -4.40
C GLY A 399 -11.98 9.54 -3.14
N PHE A 400 -11.53 9.08 -1.97
CA PHE A 400 -11.55 9.85 -0.72
C PHE A 400 -10.23 10.57 -0.44
N ALA A 401 -10.25 11.58 0.43
CA ALA A 401 -9.05 12.20 0.99
C ALA A 401 -8.57 11.42 2.23
N LEU A 402 -7.28 11.52 2.55
CA LEU A 402 -6.66 10.79 3.67
C LEU A 402 -6.01 11.75 4.67
N ALA A 403 -6.27 11.49 5.95
CA ALA A 403 -5.59 12.10 7.09
C ALA A 403 -5.04 11.00 8.00
N ARG A 404 -3.75 10.70 7.86
CA ARG A 404 -3.09 9.60 8.59
C ARG A 404 -2.08 10.15 9.59
N SER A 405 -2.25 9.83 10.87
CA SER A 405 -1.35 10.21 11.94
C SER A 405 -0.65 8.98 12.50
N ALA A 406 0.63 8.80 12.18
CA ALA A 406 1.41 7.66 12.63
C ALA A 406 2.47 8.04 13.66
N ARG A 407 2.50 7.38 14.80
CA ARG A 407 3.69 7.37 15.67
C ARG A 407 4.77 6.49 15.05
N ASN A 408 6.05 6.78 15.32
CA ASN A 408 7.21 6.16 14.67
C ASN A 408 7.07 6.15 13.14
N GLY A 409 6.49 7.22 12.55
CA GLY A 409 6.07 7.19 11.17
C GLY A 409 5.98 8.56 10.51
N LEU A 410 5.05 8.66 9.55
CA LEU A 410 4.73 9.89 8.85
C LEU A 410 3.32 10.37 9.23
N LEU A 411 3.22 11.66 9.52
CA LEU A 411 1.97 12.39 9.56
C LEU A 411 1.67 12.81 8.12
N THR A 412 0.65 12.25 7.49
CA THR A 412 0.41 12.42 6.04
C THR A 412 -1.00 12.86 5.76
N LEU A 413 -1.15 13.98 5.06
CA LEU A 413 -2.39 14.44 4.44
C LEU A 413 -2.28 14.26 2.93
N SER A 414 -3.25 13.60 2.32
CA SER A 414 -3.32 13.49 0.85
C SER A 414 -4.71 13.73 0.31
N ASP A 415 -4.78 14.16 -0.95
CA ASP A 415 -6.03 14.25 -1.68
C ASP A 415 -6.42 12.87 -2.29
N ASN A 416 -7.58 12.82 -2.91
CA ASN A 416 -8.12 11.66 -3.61
C ASN A 416 -7.40 11.33 -4.95
N ARG A 417 -6.32 12.06 -5.27
CA ARG A 417 -5.42 11.81 -6.42
C ARG A 417 -4.05 11.33 -5.99
N GLY A 418 -3.84 11.21 -4.67
CA GLY A 418 -2.55 10.79 -4.10
C GLY A 418 -1.50 11.90 -4.00
N ARG A 419 -1.88 13.17 -4.20
CA ARG A 419 -0.98 14.27 -3.92
C ARG A 419 -0.80 14.41 -2.42
N ILE A 420 0.43 14.46 -1.97
CA ILE A 420 0.77 14.74 -0.58
C ILE A 420 0.60 16.26 -0.38
N LEU A 421 -0.38 16.64 0.43
CA LEU A 421 -0.71 18.04 0.72
C LEU A 421 0.10 18.61 1.88
N ALA A 422 0.38 17.76 2.88
CA ALA A 422 1.26 18.05 3.99
C ALA A 422 1.82 16.74 4.54
N GLU A 423 3.10 16.72 4.88
CA GLU A 423 3.74 15.53 5.45
C GLU A 423 4.90 15.94 6.36
N THR A 424 5.05 15.24 7.48
CA THR A 424 6.22 15.35 8.35
C THR A 424 6.49 14.04 9.07
N ALA A 425 7.76 13.80 9.41
CA ALA A 425 8.13 12.62 10.21
C ALA A 425 7.98 12.93 11.70
N THR A 426 7.56 11.93 12.46
CA THR A 426 7.58 12.00 13.92
C THR A 426 9.00 11.93 14.48
N ALA A 427 9.14 12.33 15.74
CA ALA A 427 10.44 12.39 16.39
C ALA A 427 10.36 11.94 17.86
N PRO A 428 11.43 11.26 18.38
CA PRO A 428 11.48 10.80 19.75
C PRO A 428 11.30 11.93 20.77
N GLY A 429 10.45 11.69 21.76
CA GLY A 429 10.31 12.50 22.95
C GLY A 429 9.64 13.86 22.80
N ARG A 430 9.30 14.31 21.59
CA ARG A 430 8.63 15.60 21.35
C ARG A 430 7.37 15.45 20.51
N PHE A 431 6.40 16.32 20.73
CA PHE A 431 5.26 16.44 19.87
C PHE A 431 5.67 17.01 18.51
N VAL A 432 5.16 16.39 17.46
CA VAL A 432 5.27 16.87 16.08
C VAL A 432 3.86 16.98 15.53
N SER A 433 3.56 18.09 14.87
CA SER A 433 2.28 18.29 14.22
C SER A 433 2.46 18.84 12.82
N VAL A 434 1.50 18.56 11.96
CA VAL A 434 1.38 19.17 10.65
C VAL A 434 -0.10 19.48 10.39
N THR A 435 -0.36 20.68 9.85
CA THR A 435 -1.70 21.13 9.49
C THR A 435 -1.76 21.39 8.00
N GLY A 436 -2.85 20.98 7.39
CA GLY A 436 -3.11 21.24 5.98
C GLY A 436 -4.60 21.27 5.66
N LYS A 437 -4.91 21.74 4.46
CA LYS A 437 -6.28 21.74 3.93
C LYS A 437 -6.44 20.59 2.95
N VAL A 438 -7.38 19.70 3.22
CA VAL A 438 -7.80 18.63 2.30
C VAL A 438 -9.12 19.01 1.66
N ASN A 439 -9.18 18.89 0.34
CA ASN A 439 -10.44 19.07 -0.37
C ASN A 439 -11.26 17.79 -0.28
N VAL A 440 -12.38 17.87 0.37
CA VAL A 440 -13.30 16.74 0.50
C VAL A 440 -14.23 16.75 -0.71
N VAL A 441 -14.11 15.69 -1.52
CA VAL A 441 -14.86 15.53 -2.76
C VAL A 441 -15.70 14.26 -2.66
N ARG A 442 -16.93 14.31 -3.10
CA ARG A 442 -17.73 13.09 -3.30
C ARG A 442 -17.40 12.53 -4.67
N GLU A 443 -16.52 11.55 -4.72
CA GLU A 443 -16.15 10.85 -5.96
C GLU A 443 -16.30 9.34 -5.76
N GLU A 444 -17.16 8.73 -6.56
CA GLU A 444 -17.25 7.29 -6.63
C GLU A 444 -16.48 6.80 -7.86
N THR A 445 -15.37 6.11 -7.62
CA THR A 445 -14.52 5.60 -8.71
C THR A 445 -15.13 4.36 -9.35
N PHE A 446 -14.66 4.00 -10.55
CA PHE A 446 -15.08 2.74 -11.17
C PHE A 446 -14.66 1.53 -10.32
N TYR A 447 -13.47 1.58 -9.70
CA TYR A 447 -13.02 0.53 -8.79
C TYR A 447 -13.92 0.40 -7.56
N THR A 448 -14.38 1.48 -6.97
CA THR A 448 -15.33 1.43 -5.84
C THR A 448 -16.59 0.63 -6.20
N ARG A 449 -17.10 0.79 -7.42
CA ARG A 449 -18.31 0.09 -7.91
C ARG A 449 -18.08 -1.37 -8.23
N THR A 450 -16.94 -1.69 -8.84
CA THR A 450 -16.70 -3.01 -9.47
C THR A 450 -15.75 -3.91 -8.69
N GLY A 451 -14.98 -3.34 -7.75
CA GLY A 451 -13.98 -4.07 -6.97
C GLY A 451 -12.86 -4.65 -7.83
N ASP A 452 -12.42 -5.83 -7.49
CA ASP A 452 -11.25 -6.50 -8.05
C ASP A 452 -11.50 -7.18 -9.41
N TRP A 453 -12.42 -6.62 -10.23
CA TRP A 453 -12.79 -7.17 -11.53
C TRP A 453 -11.58 -7.45 -12.44
N PHE A 454 -10.58 -6.53 -12.41
CA PHE A 454 -9.40 -6.65 -13.26
C PHE A 454 -8.48 -7.78 -12.80
N ALA A 455 -8.34 -7.99 -11.49
CA ALA A 455 -7.61 -9.13 -10.97
C ALA A 455 -8.27 -10.46 -11.37
N TRP A 456 -9.59 -10.56 -11.28
CA TRP A 456 -10.34 -11.73 -11.73
C TRP A 456 -10.19 -11.98 -13.23
N LEU A 457 -10.15 -10.91 -14.03
CA LEU A 457 -9.86 -11.04 -15.46
C LEU A 457 -8.45 -11.62 -15.69
N CYS A 458 -7.44 -11.15 -14.94
CA CYS A 458 -6.08 -11.69 -15.02
C CYS A 458 -6.00 -13.14 -14.56
N VAL A 459 -6.68 -13.53 -13.48
CA VAL A 459 -6.74 -14.93 -13.01
C VAL A 459 -7.36 -15.82 -14.09
N SER A 460 -8.49 -15.42 -14.65
CA SER A 460 -9.17 -16.18 -15.71
C SER A 460 -8.31 -16.30 -16.98
N ALA A 461 -7.68 -15.22 -17.39
CA ALA A 461 -6.76 -15.21 -18.53
C ALA A 461 -5.53 -16.07 -18.29
N PHE A 462 -4.98 -16.07 -17.06
CA PHE A 462 -3.87 -16.93 -16.68
C PHE A 462 -4.23 -18.42 -16.82
N ILE A 463 -5.38 -18.83 -16.32
CA ILE A 463 -5.85 -20.22 -16.43
C ILE A 463 -5.93 -20.66 -17.91
N VAL A 464 -6.52 -19.81 -18.79
CA VAL A 464 -6.63 -20.10 -20.22
C VAL A 464 -5.25 -20.19 -20.89
N LEU A 465 -4.34 -19.25 -20.59
CA LEU A 465 -2.99 -19.25 -21.18
C LEU A 465 -2.17 -20.44 -20.67
N ALA A 466 -2.29 -20.80 -19.41
CA ALA A 466 -1.62 -21.97 -18.82
C ALA A 466 -2.11 -23.27 -19.45
N ALA A 467 -3.41 -23.45 -19.61
CA ALA A 467 -3.99 -24.62 -20.29
C ALA A 467 -3.46 -24.78 -21.72
N ARG A 468 -3.36 -23.66 -22.48
CA ARG A 468 -2.77 -23.65 -23.84
C ARG A 468 -1.28 -24.04 -23.85
N THR A 469 -0.53 -23.69 -22.81
CA THR A 469 0.90 -24.07 -22.75
C THR A 469 1.07 -25.56 -22.47
N ILE A 470 0.21 -26.15 -21.63
CA ILE A 470 0.21 -27.57 -21.30
C ILE A 470 -0.26 -28.41 -22.50
N ALA A 471 -1.35 -28.01 -23.17
CA ALA A 471 -1.88 -28.75 -24.33
C ALA A 471 -0.94 -28.76 -25.53
N ALA A 472 0.04 -27.84 -25.57
CA ALA A 472 0.99 -27.71 -26.69
C ALA A 472 2.43 -28.19 -26.30
N ALA A 473 2.63 -28.77 -25.13
CA ALA A 473 3.88 -29.35 -24.66
C ALA A 473 3.97 -30.84 -24.98
#